data_8052ea88ba2343a6ed5bffda4eb470c2
#
_entry.id   8052ea88ba2343a6ed5bffda4eb470c2
#
_cell.length_a   1.000
_cell.length_b   1.000
_cell.length_c   1.000
_cell.angle_alpha   90.00
_cell.angle_beta   90.00
_cell.angle_gamma   90.00
#
_symmetry.space_group_name_H-M   'P 1'
#
loop_
_entity.id
_entity.type
_entity.pdbx_description
1 polymer ?
#
loop_
_entity_poly.entity_id
_entity_poly.type
_entity_poly.pdbx_seq_one_letter_code
_entity_poly.pdbx_strand_id
1 'polypeptide(L)'
;MTITRRDVLLGAAATAALVPLAARAQTSEVVIGVIYPLSGSSAQIGVDAQKAFETAAELINKNYDFDLPLAKGEGLSGLGGAKVRLVFADHQADPQKGRAEAERLITQEKVCAVIGTYQSAVAVTVSQICERYQIPFLSADNSSPSLHRRGLKYYFRAAPHDEMFSKAMFDFFDAQKKGGAKIETLSLFHEDTIFGTDSANAQTALAKERGYKIVADIKYRANSPSLSAEVQQLKAANADVLMPSSYTTDGILLVKTMAELGYKPNAIVAQDAGFSEKALYDAVGDKLEGVISRGSFSLDLAEKRPMVGKINEMFKAKSGKDFNDYSSRQFMGLIVMADAINRAKSIDGEKIREALVATDMPGEQTIMPWKRVKFDDMGQNNDADPVLLQYVGGKFVTIFPSQAAVAKPIWPMK
;
A
#
# COMPACT_ATOMS: atom_id res chain seq x y z
N MET A 1 19.75 -10.72 89.90
CA MET A 1 20.37 -10.61 88.57
C MET A 1 19.53 -9.61 87.78
N THR A 2 19.99 -8.37 87.74
CA THR A 2 19.24 -7.25 87.19
C THR A 2 19.74 -7.01 85.73
N ILE A 3 18.87 -7.24 84.79
CA ILE A 3 19.12 -6.98 83.35
C ILE A 3 18.98 -5.48 83.14
N THR A 4 20.08 -4.81 82.76
CA THR A 4 20.13 -3.39 82.57
C THR A 4 19.65 -3.01 81.14
N ARG A 5 19.02 -1.82 81.02
CA ARG A 5 18.40 -1.25 79.82
C ARG A 5 19.35 -0.96 78.63
N ARG A 6 20.55 -1.53 78.66
CA ARG A 6 21.58 -1.24 77.66
C ARG A 6 21.74 -2.30 76.56
N ASP A 7 21.10 -3.49 76.74
CA ASP A 7 21.28 -4.62 75.82
C ASP A 7 20.17 -4.73 74.74
N VAL A 8 19.27 -3.73 74.63
CA VAL A 8 18.13 -3.77 73.67
C VAL A 8 18.35 -2.87 72.43
N LEU A 9 19.51 -2.22 72.28
CA LEU A 9 19.74 -1.22 71.19
C LEU A 9 20.72 -1.67 70.12
N LEU A 10 21.02 -2.92 69.92
CA LEU A 10 21.92 -3.44 68.87
C LEU A 10 21.32 -4.49 67.95
N GLY A 11 19.97 -4.55 67.79
CA GLY A 11 19.29 -5.54 66.99
C GLY A 11 18.38 -4.96 65.87
N ALA A 12 18.52 -3.68 65.50
CA ALA A 12 17.63 -3.03 64.54
C ALA A 12 18.40 -2.27 63.43
N ALA A 13 19.18 -2.99 62.65
CA ALA A 13 19.74 -2.41 61.41
C ALA A 13 20.16 -3.53 60.45
N ALA A 14 19.29 -3.98 59.60
CA ALA A 14 19.54 -4.52 58.25
C ALA A 14 18.35 -5.36 57.72
N THR A 15 17.15 -4.79 57.72
CA THR A 15 16.16 -5.22 56.71
C THR A 15 16.25 -4.22 55.55
N ALA A 16 17.27 -4.40 54.71
CA ALA A 16 17.27 -3.83 53.38
C ALA A 16 16.06 -4.41 52.65
N ALA A 17 15.04 -3.59 52.45
CA ALA A 17 13.91 -3.91 51.60
C ALA A 17 14.45 -4.26 50.21
N LEU A 18 14.58 -5.53 49.89
CA LEU A 18 14.62 -6.02 48.52
C LEU A 18 13.26 -5.67 47.90
N VAL A 19 13.18 -4.44 47.33
CA VAL A 19 12.13 -4.13 46.35
C VAL A 19 12.38 -5.10 45.21
N PRO A 20 11.44 -6.04 44.91
CA PRO A 20 11.61 -6.86 43.75
C PRO A 20 11.58 -5.88 42.57
N LEU A 21 12.71 -5.69 41.84
CA LEU A 21 12.65 -5.24 40.47
C LEU A 21 11.73 -6.25 39.81
N ALA A 22 10.47 -5.82 39.56
CA ALA A 22 9.57 -6.54 38.68
C ALA A 22 10.32 -6.66 37.38
N ALA A 23 10.92 -7.80 37.11
CA ALA A 23 11.46 -8.16 35.83
C ALA A 23 10.29 -7.97 34.85
N ARG A 24 10.30 -6.87 34.11
CA ARG A 24 9.38 -6.70 32.99
C ARG A 24 9.62 -7.91 32.10
N ALA A 25 8.62 -8.79 32.03
CA ALA A 25 8.69 -9.93 31.12
C ALA A 25 9.06 -9.36 29.75
N GLN A 26 10.26 -9.67 29.30
CA GLN A 26 10.76 -9.20 28.01
C GLN A 26 9.85 -9.84 26.96
N THR A 27 9.09 -9.04 26.25
CA THR A 27 8.21 -9.51 25.18
C THR A 27 9.09 -10.18 24.13
N SER A 28 8.97 -11.48 23.96
CA SER A 28 9.79 -12.22 23.00
C SER A 28 9.33 -12.02 21.56
N GLU A 29 8.05 -11.69 21.37
CA GLU A 29 7.42 -11.48 20.07
C GLU A 29 6.53 -10.24 20.09
N VAL A 30 6.49 -9.54 18.95
CA VAL A 30 5.52 -8.49 18.63
C VAL A 30 4.60 -9.01 17.53
N VAL A 31 3.30 -9.08 17.84
CA VAL A 31 2.31 -9.68 16.94
C VAL A 31 1.61 -8.59 16.15
N ILE A 32 1.69 -8.67 14.81
CA ILE A 32 1.06 -7.73 13.85
C ILE A 32 0.05 -8.50 13.00
N GLY A 33 -1.17 -7.99 12.91
CA GLY A 33 -2.22 -8.53 12.05
C GLY A 33 -2.07 -8.04 10.61
N VAL A 34 -2.26 -8.93 9.65
CA VAL A 34 -2.21 -8.63 8.22
C VAL A 34 -3.51 -9.13 7.58
N ILE A 35 -4.32 -8.20 7.07
CA ILE A 35 -5.65 -8.51 6.49
C ILE A 35 -5.61 -8.26 4.99
N TYR A 36 -5.68 -9.33 4.19
CA TYR A 36 -5.67 -9.28 2.72
C TYR A 36 -6.62 -10.31 2.10
N PRO A 37 -6.98 -10.20 0.79
CA PRO A 37 -7.79 -11.20 0.12
C PRO A 37 -6.93 -12.42 -0.22
N LEU A 38 -6.90 -13.43 0.65
CA LEU A 38 -6.11 -14.66 0.43
C LEU A 38 -6.86 -15.69 -0.42
N SER A 39 -8.15 -15.48 -0.67
CA SER A 39 -8.99 -16.29 -1.54
C SER A 39 -9.93 -15.42 -2.39
N GLY A 40 -10.63 -16.03 -3.37
CA GLY A 40 -11.54 -15.32 -4.28
C GLY A 40 -10.83 -14.66 -5.48
N SER A 41 -11.52 -13.70 -6.11
CA SER A 41 -11.08 -13.05 -7.37
C SER A 41 -9.79 -12.24 -7.26
N SER A 42 -9.42 -11.82 -6.05
CA SER A 42 -8.19 -11.05 -5.77
C SER A 42 -7.14 -11.86 -5.01
N ALA A 43 -7.27 -13.20 -4.96
CA ALA A 43 -6.41 -14.06 -4.15
C ALA A 43 -4.92 -13.90 -4.46
N GLN A 44 -4.56 -13.69 -5.72
CA GLN A 44 -3.16 -13.55 -6.12
C GLN A 44 -2.47 -12.36 -5.45
N ILE A 45 -3.19 -11.23 -5.31
CA ILE A 45 -2.70 -10.05 -4.57
C ILE A 45 -2.39 -10.40 -3.12
N GLY A 46 -3.29 -11.15 -2.47
CA GLY A 46 -3.11 -11.56 -1.07
C GLY A 46 -1.94 -12.54 -0.88
N VAL A 47 -1.78 -13.48 -1.81
CA VAL A 47 -0.64 -14.43 -1.80
C VAL A 47 0.69 -13.70 -2.00
N ASP A 48 0.75 -12.77 -2.94
CA ASP A 48 1.96 -11.97 -3.19
C ASP A 48 2.24 -11.03 -2.00
N ALA A 49 1.18 -10.44 -1.40
CA ALA A 49 1.28 -9.66 -0.16
C ALA A 49 1.87 -10.48 0.99
N GLN A 50 1.39 -11.71 1.19
CA GLN A 50 1.93 -12.59 2.22
C GLN A 50 3.44 -12.77 2.06
N LYS A 51 3.93 -13.01 0.83
CA LYS A 51 5.36 -13.16 0.55
C LYS A 51 6.14 -11.85 0.77
N ALA A 52 5.57 -10.70 0.45
CA ALA A 52 6.17 -9.40 0.71
C ALA A 52 6.32 -9.13 2.22
N PHE A 53 5.27 -9.37 3.01
CA PHE A 53 5.30 -9.24 4.46
C PHE A 53 6.25 -10.25 5.11
N GLU A 54 6.26 -11.50 4.67
CA GLU A 54 7.21 -12.52 5.15
C GLU A 54 8.68 -12.12 4.85
N THR A 55 8.94 -11.48 3.72
CA THR A 55 10.27 -10.96 3.35
C THR A 55 10.68 -9.80 4.27
N ALA A 56 9.77 -8.86 4.53
CA ALA A 56 10.02 -7.75 5.45
C ALA A 56 10.22 -8.23 6.90
N ALA A 57 9.40 -9.18 7.36
CA ALA A 57 9.55 -9.76 8.69
C ALA A 57 10.88 -10.52 8.85
N GLU A 58 11.31 -11.23 7.81
CA GLU A 58 12.64 -11.88 7.82
C GLU A 58 13.76 -10.85 7.94
N LEU A 59 13.67 -9.76 7.18
CA LEU A 59 14.67 -8.69 7.20
C LEU A 59 14.74 -8.03 8.59
N ILE A 60 13.61 -7.79 9.25
CA ILE A 60 13.55 -7.26 10.60
C ILE A 60 14.10 -8.25 11.63
N ASN A 61 13.81 -9.53 11.47
CA ASN A 61 14.10 -10.58 12.46
C ASN A 61 15.52 -11.14 12.37
N LYS A 62 16.23 -10.89 11.28
CA LYS A 62 17.62 -11.32 11.04
C LYS A 62 18.49 -10.12 10.71
N ASN A 63 19.80 -10.28 10.86
CA ASN A 63 20.78 -9.23 10.56
C ASN A 63 21.14 -9.24 9.07
N TYR A 64 20.91 -8.11 8.39
CA TYR A 64 21.33 -7.86 7.02
C TYR A 64 22.02 -6.50 6.91
N ASP A 65 23.08 -6.41 6.12
CA ASP A 65 23.78 -5.14 5.87
C ASP A 65 23.07 -4.35 4.75
N PHE A 66 21.86 -3.86 5.07
CA PHE A 66 21.12 -2.95 4.22
C PHE A 66 20.92 -1.60 4.93
N ASP A 67 20.91 -0.52 4.17
CA ASP A 67 20.57 0.80 4.67
C ASP A 67 19.05 1.01 4.66
N LEU A 68 18.38 0.15 5.42
CA LEU A 68 16.93 0.12 5.62
C LEU A 68 16.67 0.05 7.14
N PRO A 69 15.65 0.72 7.66
CA PRO A 69 15.31 0.62 9.08
C PRO A 69 15.16 -0.84 9.53
N LEU A 70 15.69 -1.13 10.71
CA LEU A 70 15.65 -2.46 11.35
C LEU A 70 16.46 -3.58 10.67
N ALA A 71 17.11 -3.32 9.52
CA ALA A 71 17.86 -4.36 8.83
C ALA A 71 19.15 -4.79 9.53
N LYS A 72 19.84 -3.82 10.17
CA LYS A 72 21.14 -4.04 10.85
C LYS A 72 20.95 -4.47 12.32
N GLY A 73 20.12 -5.46 12.54
CA GLY A 73 19.81 -5.94 13.89
C GLY A 73 19.04 -7.25 13.87
N GLU A 74 18.72 -7.78 15.04
CA GLU A 74 17.91 -8.99 15.18
C GLU A 74 16.64 -8.70 15.96
N GLY A 75 15.55 -8.36 15.26
CA GLY A 75 14.28 -7.96 15.85
C GLY A 75 14.26 -6.50 16.31
N LEU A 76 13.29 -6.17 17.14
CA LEU A 76 13.02 -4.81 17.59
C LEU A 76 13.88 -4.45 18.80
N SER A 77 14.97 -3.74 18.61
CA SER A 77 15.92 -3.36 19.65
C SER A 77 15.27 -2.52 20.77
N GLY A 78 14.29 -1.68 20.43
CA GLY A 78 13.51 -0.90 21.39
C GLY A 78 12.63 -1.76 22.32
N LEU A 79 12.44 -3.03 21.99
CA LEU A 79 11.71 -4.03 22.75
C LEU A 79 12.60 -5.23 23.13
N GLY A 80 13.90 -4.99 23.30
CA GLY A 80 14.84 -6.01 23.75
C GLY A 80 15.14 -7.10 22.73
N GLY A 81 14.98 -6.81 21.42
CA GLY A 81 15.20 -7.77 20.34
C GLY A 81 13.97 -8.65 20.04
N ALA A 82 12.78 -8.25 20.49
CA ALA A 82 11.54 -8.98 20.19
C ALA A 82 11.36 -9.21 18.70
N LYS A 83 11.00 -10.42 18.31
CA LYS A 83 10.79 -10.79 16.92
C LYS A 83 9.40 -10.37 16.44
N VAL A 84 9.29 -9.91 15.21
CA VAL A 84 8.00 -9.63 14.57
C VAL A 84 7.38 -10.94 14.13
N ARG A 85 6.15 -11.21 14.60
CA ARG A 85 5.31 -12.34 14.19
C ARG A 85 4.06 -11.82 13.49
N LEU A 86 3.76 -12.36 12.31
CA LEU A 86 2.60 -11.98 11.51
C LEU A 86 1.45 -12.97 11.70
N VAL A 87 0.23 -12.45 11.81
CA VAL A 87 -1.00 -13.24 11.78
C VAL A 87 -1.82 -12.78 10.58
N PHE A 88 -1.97 -13.68 9.61
CA PHE A 88 -2.72 -13.40 8.39
C PHE A 88 -4.20 -13.70 8.55
N ALA A 89 -5.03 -12.87 7.92
CA ALA A 89 -6.47 -13.02 7.88
C ALA A 89 -7.00 -12.75 6.47
N ASP A 90 -7.96 -13.56 6.04
CA ASP A 90 -8.57 -13.52 4.72
C ASP A 90 -9.93 -12.84 4.75
N HIS A 91 -10.04 -11.66 4.13
CA HIS A 91 -11.31 -10.95 4.02
C HIS A 91 -12.10 -11.26 2.73
N GLN A 92 -11.55 -12.03 1.79
CA GLN A 92 -12.24 -12.47 0.55
C GLN A 92 -12.84 -11.32 -0.27
N ALA A 93 -12.23 -10.12 -0.24
CA ALA A 93 -12.77 -8.88 -0.82
C ALA A 93 -14.13 -8.43 -0.25
N ASP A 94 -14.55 -8.95 0.91
CA ASP A 94 -15.82 -8.66 1.58
C ASP A 94 -15.60 -7.75 2.80
N PRO A 95 -16.23 -6.54 2.85
CA PRO A 95 -16.09 -5.62 3.96
C PRO A 95 -16.56 -6.16 5.32
N GLN A 96 -17.59 -7.05 5.34
CA GLN A 96 -18.09 -7.61 6.60
C GLN A 96 -17.13 -8.68 7.14
N LYS A 97 -16.56 -9.51 6.25
CA LYS A 97 -15.50 -10.44 6.63
C LYS A 97 -14.26 -9.69 7.12
N GLY A 98 -13.85 -8.63 6.42
CA GLY A 98 -12.75 -7.77 6.86
C GLY A 98 -12.97 -7.21 8.27
N ARG A 99 -14.19 -6.75 8.56
CA ARG A 99 -14.58 -6.30 9.89
C ARG A 99 -14.44 -7.39 10.95
N ALA A 100 -14.98 -8.59 10.67
CA ALA A 100 -14.95 -9.73 11.60
C ALA A 100 -13.52 -10.19 11.87
N GLU A 101 -12.69 -10.27 10.83
CA GLU A 101 -11.28 -10.65 10.95
C GLU A 101 -10.46 -9.61 11.71
N ALA A 102 -10.71 -8.31 11.52
CA ALA A 102 -10.06 -7.27 12.32
C ALA A 102 -10.38 -7.42 13.82
N GLU A 103 -11.66 -7.65 14.14
CA GLU A 103 -12.08 -7.88 15.54
C GLU A 103 -11.45 -9.14 16.12
N ARG A 104 -11.37 -10.24 15.35
CA ARG A 104 -10.70 -11.49 15.76
C ARG A 104 -9.20 -11.28 16.03
N LEU A 105 -8.49 -10.64 15.12
CA LEU A 105 -7.06 -10.34 15.26
C LEU A 105 -6.79 -9.53 16.54
N ILE A 106 -7.60 -8.53 16.82
CA ILE A 106 -7.43 -7.67 18.00
C ILE A 106 -7.81 -8.40 19.29
N THR A 107 -8.97 -9.09 19.32
CA THR A 107 -9.53 -9.62 20.55
C THR A 107 -9.00 -11.02 20.92
N GLN A 108 -8.67 -11.83 19.92
CA GLN A 108 -8.20 -13.22 20.13
C GLN A 108 -6.69 -13.35 19.95
N GLU A 109 -6.13 -12.82 18.84
CA GLU A 109 -4.70 -12.91 18.55
C GLU A 109 -3.86 -11.84 19.27
N LYS A 110 -4.53 -10.82 19.86
CA LYS A 110 -3.89 -9.74 20.62
C LYS A 110 -2.83 -8.97 19.81
N VAL A 111 -3.09 -8.73 18.54
CA VAL A 111 -2.21 -7.93 17.69
C VAL A 111 -2.10 -6.50 18.20
N CYS A 112 -0.91 -5.90 18.15
CA CYS A 112 -0.69 -4.51 18.55
C CYS A 112 -0.87 -3.50 17.41
N ALA A 113 -0.93 -3.97 16.17
CA ALA A 113 -1.16 -3.18 14.98
C ALA A 113 -1.78 -4.05 13.88
N VAL A 114 -2.45 -3.41 12.90
CA VAL A 114 -3.02 -4.08 11.72
C VAL A 114 -2.51 -3.42 10.46
N ILE A 115 -2.20 -4.20 9.43
CA ILE A 115 -1.82 -3.73 8.09
C ILE A 115 -2.77 -4.34 7.06
N GLY A 116 -3.22 -3.56 6.09
CA GLY A 116 -4.13 -4.03 5.03
C GLY A 116 -4.68 -2.87 4.20
N THR A 117 -5.65 -3.10 3.38
CA THR A 117 -6.38 -4.35 3.07
C THR A 117 -6.39 -4.66 1.57
N TYR A 118 -5.85 -3.87 0.69
CA TYR A 118 -5.98 -3.81 -0.76
C TYR A 118 -7.29 -3.10 -1.19
N GLN A 119 -8.48 -3.68 -0.98
CA GLN A 119 -9.73 -3.02 -1.33
C GLN A 119 -10.08 -1.88 -0.38
N SER A 120 -10.33 -0.68 -0.92
CA SER A 120 -10.72 0.49 -0.13
C SER A 120 -12.03 0.28 0.63
N ALA A 121 -13.00 -0.45 0.05
CA ALA A 121 -14.25 -0.78 0.72
C ALA A 121 -14.06 -1.64 1.99
N VAL A 122 -13.09 -2.54 1.99
CA VAL A 122 -12.71 -3.34 3.17
C VAL A 122 -11.99 -2.47 4.20
N ALA A 123 -11.11 -1.56 3.74
CA ALA A 123 -10.41 -0.64 4.63
C ALA A 123 -11.36 0.26 5.44
N VAL A 124 -12.53 0.62 4.88
CA VAL A 124 -13.57 1.37 5.61
C VAL A 124 -13.97 0.66 6.89
N THR A 125 -14.29 -0.62 6.81
CA THR A 125 -14.79 -1.40 7.96
C THR A 125 -13.68 -1.82 8.92
N VAL A 126 -12.55 -2.26 8.38
CA VAL A 126 -11.37 -2.67 9.18
C VAL A 126 -10.86 -1.50 10.03
N SER A 127 -10.66 -0.32 9.42
CA SER A 127 -10.15 0.85 10.12
C SER A 127 -11.11 1.37 11.20
N GLN A 128 -12.43 1.20 11.04
CA GLN A 128 -13.40 1.52 12.10
C GLN A 128 -13.25 0.62 13.32
N ILE A 129 -12.96 -0.67 13.11
CA ILE A 129 -12.67 -1.60 14.22
C ILE A 129 -11.36 -1.22 14.88
N CYS A 130 -10.30 -0.96 14.12
CA CYS A 130 -9.01 -0.53 14.65
C CYS A 130 -9.14 0.76 15.49
N GLU A 131 -9.88 1.76 14.99
CA GLU A 131 -10.18 3.00 15.72
C GLU A 131 -10.88 2.73 17.06
N ARG A 132 -11.95 1.90 17.04
CA ARG A 132 -12.71 1.54 18.25
C ARG A 132 -11.84 0.90 19.33
N TYR A 133 -10.89 0.07 18.94
CA TYR A 133 -9.98 -0.62 19.86
C TYR A 133 -8.67 0.14 20.10
N GLN A 134 -8.50 1.32 19.52
CA GLN A 134 -7.28 2.12 19.60
C GLN A 134 -6.01 1.35 19.14
N ILE A 135 -6.17 0.56 18.10
CA ILE A 135 -5.09 -0.19 17.46
C ILE A 135 -4.71 0.51 16.14
N PRO A 136 -3.45 0.91 15.94
CA PRO A 136 -3.02 1.52 14.70
C PRO A 136 -3.26 0.60 13.49
N PHE A 137 -3.86 1.20 12.44
CA PHE A 137 -4.03 0.57 11.14
C PHE A 137 -3.20 1.30 10.10
N LEU A 138 -2.29 0.58 9.43
CA LEU A 138 -1.51 1.11 8.32
C LEU A 138 -2.03 0.54 7.00
N SER A 139 -2.53 1.43 6.16
CA SER A 139 -2.85 1.11 4.77
C SER A 139 -1.58 1.13 3.93
N ALA A 140 -1.24 0.01 3.31
CA ALA A 140 -0.16 -0.07 2.34
C ALA A 140 -0.64 0.22 0.91
N ASP A 141 -1.87 -0.18 0.57
CA ASP A 141 -2.36 -0.23 -0.81
C ASP A 141 -3.61 0.60 -1.10
N ASN A 142 -4.48 0.78 -0.09
CA ASN A 142 -5.76 1.45 -0.31
C ASN A 142 -5.56 2.88 -0.79
N SER A 143 -6.20 3.26 -1.89
CA SER A 143 -5.92 4.54 -2.55
C SER A 143 -7.04 5.58 -2.44
N SER A 144 -8.26 5.20 -2.03
CA SER A 144 -9.39 6.13 -1.89
C SER A 144 -9.06 7.28 -0.92
N PRO A 145 -9.12 8.56 -1.34
CA PRO A 145 -8.89 9.71 -0.46
C PRO A 145 -9.97 9.88 0.61
N SER A 146 -11.18 9.38 0.40
CA SER A 146 -12.25 9.41 1.41
C SER A 146 -11.90 8.67 2.70
N LEU A 147 -10.94 7.72 2.65
CA LEU A 147 -10.50 6.98 3.84
C LEU A 147 -9.89 7.88 4.91
N HIS A 148 -9.18 8.94 4.56
CA HIS A 148 -8.60 9.90 5.51
C HIS A 148 -9.60 10.95 6.00
N ARG A 149 -10.68 11.21 5.24
CA ARG A 149 -11.66 12.27 5.53
C ARG A 149 -12.71 11.88 6.58
N ARG A 150 -12.51 10.72 7.23
CA ARG A 150 -13.42 10.20 8.27
C ARG A 150 -13.07 10.61 9.69
N GLY A 151 -11.97 11.36 9.87
CA GLY A 151 -11.51 11.84 11.18
C GLY A 151 -10.99 10.74 12.11
N LEU A 152 -10.50 9.62 11.55
CA LEU A 152 -9.90 8.53 12.33
C LEU A 152 -8.50 8.90 12.78
N LYS A 153 -8.16 8.63 14.05
CA LYS A 153 -6.86 8.93 14.64
C LYS A 153 -5.84 7.81 14.48
N TYR A 154 -6.33 6.58 14.34
CA TYR A 154 -5.50 5.36 14.26
C TYR A 154 -5.34 4.85 12.82
N TYR A 155 -5.77 5.63 11.81
CA TYR A 155 -5.63 5.29 10.40
C TYR A 155 -4.46 6.04 9.76
N PHE A 156 -3.51 5.30 9.19
CA PHE A 156 -2.34 5.82 8.49
C PHE A 156 -2.21 5.21 7.10
N ARG A 157 -1.67 5.98 6.14
CA ARG A 157 -1.36 5.46 4.79
C ARG A 157 0.01 5.96 4.34
N ALA A 158 0.93 5.00 4.13
CA ALA A 158 2.28 5.30 3.66
C ALA A 158 2.34 5.56 2.14
N ALA A 159 1.44 4.94 1.36
CA ALA A 159 1.38 5.04 -0.10
C ALA A 159 0.63 6.29 -0.60
N PRO A 160 0.75 6.65 -1.89
CA PRO A 160 -0.05 7.71 -2.49
C PRO A 160 -1.54 7.36 -2.50
N HIS A 161 -2.40 8.37 -2.63
CA HIS A 161 -3.85 8.22 -2.85
C HIS A 161 -4.27 8.67 -4.26
N ASP A 162 -5.53 8.41 -4.62
CA ASP A 162 -6.03 8.60 -5.98
C ASP A 162 -5.90 10.04 -6.49
N GLU A 163 -5.99 11.05 -5.64
CA GLU A 163 -5.76 12.44 -6.06
C GLU A 163 -4.28 12.70 -6.42
N MET A 164 -3.32 12.12 -5.67
CA MET A 164 -1.90 12.21 -5.98
C MET A 164 -1.58 11.48 -7.29
N PHE A 165 -2.13 10.28 -7.46
CA PHE A 165 -1.97 9.50 -8.68
C PHE A 165 -2.60 10.19 -9.88
N SER A 166 -3.84 10.68 -9.75
CA SER A 166 -4.52 11.42 -10.82
C SER A 166 -3.75 12.67 -11.21
N LYS A 167 -3.21 13.41 -10.21
CA LYS A 167 -2.36 14.56 -10.49
C LYS A 167 -1.15 14.18 -11.36
N ALA A 168 -0.46 13.09 -11.06
CA ALA A 168 0.67 12.62 -11.87
C ALA A 168 0.25 12.24 -13.30
N MET A 169 -0.93 11.64 -13.48
CA MET A 169 -1.48 11.34 -14.81
C MET A 169 -1.76 12.62 -15.62
N PHE A 170 -2.37 13.61 -14.99
CA PHE A 170 -2.65 14.89 -15.65
C PHE A 170 -1.39 15.74 -15.90
N ASP A 171 -0.39 15.68 -14.99
CA ASP A 171 0.93 16.30 -15.23
C ASP A 171 1.61 15.65 -16.44
N PHE A 172 1.46 14.35 -16.64
CA PHE A 172 1.92 13.64 -17.82
C PHE A 172 1.18 14.09 -19.08
N PHE A 173 -0.16 14.22 -19.05
CA PHE A 173 -0.93 14.72 -20.21
C PHE A 173 -0.47 16.11 -20.62
N ASP A 174 -0.27 17.02 -19.66
CA ASP A 174 0.24 18.36 -19.93
C ASP A 174 1.64 18.34 -20.54
N ALA A 175 2.51 17.43 -20.08
CA ALA A 175 3.84 17.24 -20.65
C ALA A 175 3.77 16.70 -22.09
N GLN A 176 2.90 15.71 -22.36
CA GLN A 176 2.70 15.17 -23.72
C GLN A 176 2.12 16.22 -24.68
N LYS A 177 1.16 17.04 -24.24
CA LYS A 177 0.62 18.16 -25.05
C LYS A 177 1.70 19.18 -25.41
N LYS A 178 2.57 19.54 -24.45
CA LYS A 178 3.73 20.40 -24.73
C LYS A 178 4.69 19.78 -25.75
N GLY A 179 4.76 18.44 -25.80
CA GLY A 179 5.50 17.68 -26.80
C GLY A 179 4.78 17.51 -28.16
N GLY A 180 3.58 18.08 -28.31
CA GLY A 180 2.82 18.05 -29.58
C GLY A 180 1.75 16.95 -29.65
N ALA A 181 1.54 16.16 -28.58
CA ALA A 181 0.46 15.17 -28.55
C ALA A 181 -0.91 15.85 -28.49
N LYS A 182 -1.88 15.31 -29.23
CA LYS A 182 -3.28 15.74 -29.13
C LYS A 182 -3.96 14.98 -28.02
N ILE A 183 -4.32 15.67 -26.95
CA ILE A 183 -5.09 15.14 -25.81
C ILE A 183 -6.10 16.21 -25.40
N GLU A 184 -7.35 16.03 -25.77
CA GLU A 184 -8.44 16.98 -25.50
C GLU A 184 -9.59 16.31 -24.75
N THR A 185 -9.84 15.03 -25.06
CA THR A 185 -11.01 14.27 -24.59
C THR A 185 -10.61 13.05 -23.80
N LEU A 186 -11.31 12.82 -22.68
CA LEU A 186 -11.10 11.70 -21.78
C LEU A 186 -12.40 10.89 -21.62
N SER A 187 -12.28 9.56 -21.54
CA SER A 187 -13.35 8.68 -21.07
C SER A 187 -12.93 8.06 -19.77
N LEU A 188 -13.76 8.22 -18.73
CA LEU A 188 -13.61 7.55 -17.46
C LEU A 188 -14.40 6.24 -17.49
N PHE A 189 -13.82 5.19 -16.95
CA PHE A 189 -14.44 3.88 -16.80
C PHE A 189 -14.11 3.31 -15.44
N HIS A 190 -15.09 3.19 -14.55
CA HIS A 190 -14.80 2.86 -13.16
C HIS A 190 -15.87 1.97 -12.52
N GLU A 191 -15.43 1.12 -11.60
CA GLU A 191 -16.35 0.30 -10.80
C GLU A 191 -17.14 1.16 -9.81
N ASP A 192 -18.26 0.61 -9.32
CA ASP A 192 -19.20 1.28 -8.43
C ASP A 192 -18.80 1.27 -6.94
N THR A 193 -17.58 0.82 -6.62
CA THR A 193 -17.06 0.85 -5.25
C THR A 193 -16.50 2.23 -4.87
N ILE A 194 -16.12 2.38 -3.60
CA ILE A 194 -15.47 3.62 -3.12
C ILE A 194 -14.16 3.90 -3.87
N PHE A 195 -13.38 2.87 -4.26
CA PHE A 195 -12.16 3.04 -5.05
C PHE A 195 -12.48 3.65 -6.41
N GLY A 196 -13.33 3.00 -7.21
CA GLY A 196 -13.64 3.49 -8.55
C GLY A 196 -14.31 4.87 -8.53
N THR A 197 -15.24 5.10 -7.61
CA THR A 197 -15.94 6.38 -7.47
C THR A 197 -15.00 7.52 -7.07
N ASP A 198 -14.11 7.33 -6.10
CA ASP A 198 -13.17 8.36 -5.66
C ASP A 198 -12.11 8.65 -6.72
N SER A 199 -11.66 7.62 -7.45
CA SER A 199 -10.75 7.79 -8.59
C SER A 199 -11.40 8.66 -9.68
N ALA A 200 -12.63 8.35 -10.07
CA ALA A 200 -13.36 9.13 -11.08
C ALA A 200 -13.60 10.58 -10.62
N ASN A 201 -13.94 10.79 -9.35
CA ASN A 201 -14.10 12.13 -8.78
C ASN A 201 -12.81 12.95 -8.84
N ALA A 202 -11.66 12.36 -8.49
CA ALA A 202 -10.36 13.01 -8.56
C ALA A 202 -9.99 13.38 -10.02
N GLN A 203 -10.21 12.46 -10.96
CA GLN A 203 -9.96 12.67 -12.37
C GLN A 203 -10.89 13.75 -12.95
N THR A 204 -12.17 13.75 -12.58
CA THR A 204 -13.16 14.76 -13.00
C THR A 204 -12.78 16.16 -12.52
N ALA A 205 -12.36 16.28 -11.26
CA ALA A 205 -11.93 17.56 -10.70
C ALA A 205 -10.72 18.13 -11.46
N LEU A 206 -9.70 17.30 -11.71
CA LEU A 206 -8.50 17.69 -12.46
C LEU A 206 -8.79 17.97 -13.95
N ALA A 207 -9.66 17.19 -14.58
CA ALA A 207 -10.07 17.44 -15.96
C ALA A 207 -10.71 18.82 -16.10
N LYS A 208 -11.61 19.16 -15.18
CA LYS A 208 -12.25 20.49 -15.12
C LYS A 208 -11.23 21.62 -14.88
N GLU A 209 -10.33 21.43 -13.92
CA GLU A 209 -9.30 22.41 -13.56
C GLU A 209 -8.37 22.72 -14.75
N ARG A 210 -7.97 21.67 -15.50
CA ARG A 210 -6.97 21.77 -16.57
C ARG A 210 -7.55 21.87 -17.99
N GLY A 211 -8.89 21.95 -18.11
CA GLY A 211 -9.56 22.18 -19.37
C GLY A 211 -9.64 20.95 -20.28
N TYR A 212 -9.55 19.73 -19.73
CA TYR A 212 -9.84 18.51 -20.48
C TYR A 212 -11.35 18.23 -20.50
N LYS A 213 -11.85 17.71 -21.62
CA LYS A 213 -13.27 17.37 -21.76
C LYS A 213 -13.51 15.89 -21.47
N ILE A 214 -14.29 15.58 -20.45
CA ILE A 214 -14.81 14.22 -20.24
C ILE A 214 -15.99 14.01 -21.18
N VAL A 215 -15.87 13.07 -22.12
CA VAL A 215 -16.88 12.75 -23.14
C VAL A 215 -17.68 11.50 -22.77
N ALA A 216 -17.18 10.68 -21.84
CA ALA A 216 -17.92 9.59 -21.21
C ALA A 216 -17.41 9.42 -19.76
N ASP A 217 -18.35 9.20 -18.84
CA ASP A 217 -18.09 8.82 -17.46
C ASP A 217 -18.97 7.59 -17.17
N ILE A 218 -18.36 6.41 -17.23
CA ILE A 218 -19.07 5.14 -17.25
C ILE A 218 -18.78 4.38 -15.98
N LYS A 219 -19.78 4.35 -15.12
CA LYS A 219 -19.79 3.59 -13.88
C LYS A 219 -20.41 2.21 -14.12
N TYR A 220 -19.71 1.14 -13.77
CA TYR A 220 -20.19 -0.22 -13.88
C TYR A 220 -20.18 -0.92 -12.52
N ARG A 221 -20.99 -1.98 -12.42
CA ARG A 221 -21.03 -2.82 -11.21
C ARG A 221 -19.79 -3.70 -11.14
N ALA A 222 -19.05 -3.63 -10.03
CA ALA A 222 -17.88 -4.48 -9.78
C ALA A 222 -18.25 -5.98 -9.88
N ASN A 223 -17.34 -6.76 -10.47
CA ASN A 223 -17.54 -8.17 -10.80
C ASN A 223 -18.75 -8.43 -11.71
N SER A 224 -19.00 -7.54 -12.66
CA SER A 224 -20.08 -7.72 -13.66
C SER A 224 -19.77 -8.90 -14.58
N PRO A 225 -20.77 -9.69 -14.97
CA PRO A 225 -20.57 -10.81 -15.90
C PRO A 225 -20.38 -10.35 -17.35
N SER A 226 -20.72 -9.11 -17.70
CA SER A 226 -20.58 -8.52 -19.03
C SER A 226 -20.38 -7.02 -18.94
N LEU A 227 -19.57 -6.47 -19.84
CA LEU A 227 -19.29 -5.04 -20.01
C LEU A 227 -19.59 -4.58 -21.44
N SER A 228 -20.40 -5.34 -22.19
CA SER A 228 -20.65 -5.05 -23.61
C SER A 228 -21.36 -3.71 -23.85
N ALA A 229 -22.33 -3.35 -22.99
CA ALA A 229 -23.04 -2.08 -23.11
C ALA A 229 -22.12 -0.89 -22.80
N GLU A 230 -21.29 -1.02 -21.76
CA GLU A 230 -20.33 -0.01 -21.32
C GLU A 230 -19.25 0.22 -22.38
N VAL A 231 -18.71 -0.86 -22.94
CA VAL A 231 -17.69 -0.76 -24.01
C VAL A 231 -18.26 -0.15 -25.30
N GLN A 232 -19.54 -0.43 -25.65
CA GLN A 232 -20.20 0.26 -26.77
C GLN A 232 -20.32 1.76 -26.54
N GLN A 233 -20.61 2.21 -25.31
CA GLN A 233 -20.61 3.64 -24.95
C GLN A 233 -19.23 4.26 -25.06
N LEU A 234 -18.17 3.58 -24.56
CA LEU A 234 -16.77 4.02 -24.73
C LEU A 234 -16.40 4.17 -26.21
N LYS A 235 -16.77 3.17 -27.03
CA LYS A 235 -16.52 3.20 -28.48
C LYS A 235 -17.24 4.36 -29.17
N ALA A 236 -18.47 4.63 -28.79
CA ALA A 236 -19.25 5.75 -29.34
C ALA A 236 -18.67 7.11 -28.90
N ALA A 237 -18.19 7.24 -27.68
CA ALA A 237 -17.56 8.45 -27.16
C ALA A 237 -16.21 8.73 -27.82
N ASN A 238 -15.44 7.72 -28.19
CA ASN A 238 -14.17 7.76 -28.93
C ASN A 238 -13.20 8.83 -28.42
N ALA A 239 -12.93 8.82 -27.12
CA ALA A 239 -12.02 9.77 -26.46
C ALA A 239 -10.56 9.58 -26.88
N ASP A 240 -9.75 10.63 -26.74
CA ASP A 240 -8.30 10.56 -26.97
C ASP A 240 -7.63 9.60 -25.94
N VAL A 241 -8.14 9.57 -24.70
CA VAL A 241 -7.61 8.72 -23.62
C VAL A 241 -8.75 7.99 -22.90
N LEU A 242 -8.59 6.69 -22.72
CA LEU A 242 -9.40 5.88 -21.80
C LEU A 242 -8.69 5.76 -20.46
N MET A 243 -9.40 6.11 -19.37
CA MET A 243 -8.89 6.07 -17.99
C MET A 243 -9.67 5.06 -17.17
N PRO A 244 -9.28 3.77 -17.16
CA PRO A 244 -9.97 2.75 -16.38
C PRO A 244 -9.50 2.74 -14.92
N SER A 245 -10.46 2.53 -13.99
CA SER A 245 -10.27 2.26 -12.56
C SER A 245 -10.95 0.94 -12.23
N SER A 246 -10.25 -0.18 -12.41
CA SER A 246 -10.82 -1.52 -12.37
C SER A 246 -9.88 -2.51 -11.69
N TYR A 247 -10.41 -3.44 -10.89
CA TYR A 247 -9.64 -4.57 -10.40
C TYR A 247 -9.35 -5.58 -11.52
N THR A 248 -8.46 -6.54 -11.26
CA THR A 248 -7.88 -7.44 -12.29
C THR A 248 -8.92 -8.19 -13.11
N THR A 249 -9.93 -8.78 -12.46
CA THR A 249 -10.97 -9.55 -13.15
C THR A 249 -11.78 -8.68 -14.12
N ASP A 250 -12.18 -7.49 -13.67
CA ASP A 250 -12.96 -6.55 -14.48
C ASP A 250 -12.10 -5.90 -15.57
N GLY A 251 -10.81 -5.64 -15.29
CA GLY A 251 -9.84 -5.18 -16.29
C GLY A 251 -9.65 -6.21 -17.42
N ILE A 252 -9.55 -7.50 -17.08
CA ILE A 252 -9.48 -8.59 -18.07
C ILE A 252 -10.75 -8.60 -18.92
N LEU A 253 -11.93 -8.51 -18.29
CA LEU A 253 -13.22 -8.50 -18.99
C LEU A 253 -13.34 -7.28 -19.91
N LEU A 254 -12.96 -6.08 -19.42
CA LEU A 254 -12.94 -4.86 -20.23
C LEU A 254 -12.10 -5.03 -21.51
N VAL A 255 -10.85 -5.47 -21.38
CA VAL A 255 -9.93 -5.60 -22.53
C VAL A 255 -10.41 -6.66 -23.52
N LYS A 256 -10.93 -7.78 -23.05
CA LYS A 256 -11.52 -8.82 -23.91
C LYS A 256 -12.74 -8.28 -24.67
N THR A 257 -13.66 -7.62 -23.97
CA THR A 257 -14.87 -7.04 -24.59
C THR A 257 -14.52 -5.93 -25.58
N MET A 258 -13.50 -5.10 -25.29
CA MET A 258 -12.99 -4.10 -26.25
C MET A 258 -12.51 -4.77 -27.54
N ALA A 259 -11.74 -5.86 -27.43
CA ALA A 259 -11.26 -6.62 -28.59
C ALA A 259 -12.42 -7.26 -29.39
N GLU A 260 -13.39 -7.87 -28.72
CA GLU A 260 -14.59 -8.48 -29.34
C GLU A 260 -15.43 -7.46 -30.09
N LEU A 261 -15.57 -6.25 -29.55
CA LEU A 261 -16.37 -5.19 -30.16
C LEU A 261 -15.55 -4.30 -31.14
N GLY A 262 -14.27 -4.62 -31.35
CA GLY A 262 -13.39 -3.86 -32.22
C GLY A 262 -13.21 -2.40 -31.77
N TYR A 263 -13.12 -2.17 -30.46
CA TYR A 263 -12.80 -0.87 -29.88
C TYR A 263 -11.32 -0.86 -29.46
N LYS A 264 -10.55 0.09 -30.04
CA LYS A 264 -9.16 0.35 -29.69
C LYS A 264 -9.00 1.82 -29.40
N PRO A 265 -8.85 2.25 -28.14
CA PRO A 265 -8.58 3.64 -27.81
C PRO A 265 -7.18 4.06 -28.27
N ASN A 266 -6.96 5.34 -28.50
CA ASN A 266 -5.65 5.88 -28.85
C ASN A 266 -4.63 5.71 -27.73
N ALA A 267 -5.08 5.80 -26.49
CA ALA A 267 -4.28 5.54 -25.30
C ALA A 267 -5.14 5.03 -24.16
N ILE A 268 -4.55 4.17 -23.33
CA ILE A 268 -5.10 3.77 -22.02
C ILE A 268 -4.14 4.27 -20.96
N VAL A 269 -4.64 5.10 -20.03
CA VAL A 269 -3.89 5.54 -18.85
C VAL A 269 -4.70 5.15 -17.62
N ALA A 270 -4.32 4.01 -17.04
CA ALA A 270 -5.10 3.33 -16.02
C ALA A 270 -4.81 3.87 -14.61
N GLN A 271 -5.86 3.94 -13.79
CA GLN A 271 -5.78 4.24 -12.37
C GLN A 271 -5.35 2.99 -11.58
N ASP A 272 -4.51 2.14 -12.17
CA ASP A 272 -3.99 0.94 -11.52
C ASP A 272 -5.05 -0.12 -11.17
N ALA A 273 -4.93 -0.69 -10.01
CA ALA A 273 -5.52 -1.92 -9.54
C ALA A 273 -5.16 -3.09 -10.49
N GLY A 274 -6.05 -3.53 -11.33
CA GLY A 274 -5.78 -4.64 -12.24
C GLY A 274 -4.71 -4.36 -13.28
N PHE A 275 -4.54 -3.11 -13.69
CA PHE A 275 -3.59 -2.73 -14.75
C PHE A 275 -2.13 -2.69 -14.33
N SER A 276 -1.81 -2.92 -13.06
CA SER A 276 -0.44 -3.16 -12.58
C SER A 276 -0.17 -4.65 -12.34
N GLU A 277 -1.17 -5.52 -12.55
CA GLU A 277 -1.07 -6.95 -12.25
C GLU A 277 -0.68 -7.78 -13.48
N LYS A 278 0.39 -8.56 -13.35
CA LYS A 278 0.85 -9.47 -14.41
C LYS A 278 -0.26 -10.40 -14.91
N ALA A 279 -1.16 -10.84 -14.01
CA ALA A 279 -2.27 -11.72 -14.36
C ALA A 279 -3.20 -11.14 -15.44
N LEU A 280 -3.38 -9.81 -15.48
CA LEU A 280 -4.16 -9.16 -16.54
C LEU A 280 -3.43 -9.30 -17.88
N TYR A 281 -2.14 -8.99 -17.94
CA TYR A 281 -1.34 -9.07 -19.17
C TYR A 281 -1.22 -10.51 -19.69
N ASP A 282 -1.03 -11.46 -18.79
CA ASP A 282 -1.01 -12.89 -19.15
C ASP A 282 -2.35 -13.35 -19.76
N ALA A 283 -3.48 -12.78 -19.29
CA ALA A 283 -4.82 -13.16 -19.77
C ALA A 283 -5.22 -12.51 -21.10
N VAL A 284 -4.61 -11.38 -21.48
CA VAL A 284 -5.02 -10.61 -22.67
C VAL A 284 -3.91 -10.46 -23.73
N GLY A 285 -2.67 -10.81 -23.39
CA GLY A 285 -1.52 -10.78 -24.29
C GLY A 285 -1.22 -9.35 -24.81
N ASP A 286 -0.81 -9.27 -26.07
CA ASP A 286 -0.31 -8.03 -26.71
C ASP A 286 -1.36 -6.91 -26.85
N LYS A 287 -2.62 -7.15 -26.45
CA LYS A 287 -3.71 -6.14 -26.53
C LYS A 287 -3.45 -4.91 -25.66
N LEU A 288 -2.54 -5.02 -24.70
CA LEU A 288 -2.17 -3.93 -23.80
C LEU A 288 -0.74 -3.44 -23.97
N GLU A 289 -0.07 -3.78 -25.09
CA GLU A 289 1.25 -3.22 -25.38
C GLU A 289 1.15 -1.69 -25.49
N GLY A 290 1.96 -0.99 -24.69
CA GLY A 290 1.94 0.47 -24.62
C GLY A 290 0.93 1.07 -23.62
N VAL A 291 0.13 0.27 -22.91
CA VAL A 291 -0.72 0.77 -21.81
C VAL A 291 0.13 1.48 -20.77
N ILE A 292 -0.35 2.61 -20.28
CA ILE A 292 0.24 3.33 -19.16
C ILE A 292 -0.62 3.06 -17.92
N SER A 293 0.03 2.77 -16.80
CA SER A 293 -0.60 2.68 -15.48
C SER A 293 0.10 3.62 -14.49
N ARG A 294 -0.66 4.18 -13.57
CA ARG A 294 -0.04 4.85 -12.43
C ARG A 294 0.63 3.81 -11.53
N GLY A 295 1.63 4.20 -10.78
CA GLY A 295 2.30 3.31 -9.82
C GLY A 295 3.08 4.10 -8.78
N SER A 296 3.64 3.38 -7.84
CA SER A 296 4.53 3.92 -6.79
C SER A 296 5.91 3.28 -6.84
N PHE A 297 6.11 2.29 -7.70
CA PHE A 297 7.34 1.51 -7.76
C PHE A 297 7.51 0.85 -9.13
N SER A 298 8.76 0.79 -9.58
CA SER A 298 9.22 -0.12 -10.64
C SER A 298 10.61 -0.63 -10.26
N LEU A 299 10.91 -1.87 -10.63
CA LEU A 299 12.19 -2.51 -10.31
C LEU A 299 13.38 -1.86 -11.04
N ASP A 300 13.16 -1.04 -12.07
CA ASP A 300 14.20 -0.23 -12.69
C ASP A 300 14.90 0.73 -11.71
N LEU A 301 14.28 1.03 -10.58
CA LEU A 301 14.91 1.75 -9.47
C LEU A 301 16.17 1.06 -8.94
N ALA A 302 16.28 -0.26 -9.08
CA ALA A 302 17.43 -1.05 -8.66
C ALA A 302 18.73 -0.65 -9.39
N GLU A 303 18.64 -0.10 -10.60
CA GLU A 303 19.80 0.42 -11.34
C GLU A 303 20.45 1.61 -10.61
N LYS A 304 19.65 2.42 -9.93
CA LYS A 304 20.09 3.58 -9.15
C LYS A 304 20.33 3.26 -7.67
N ARG A 305 19.64 2.23 -7.15
CA ARG A 305 19.70 1.80 -5.74
C ARG A 305 19.92 0.28 -5.66
N PRO A 306 21.17 -0.20 -5.64
CA PRO A 306 21.49 -1.65 -5.64
C PRO A 306 20.84 -2.44 -4.49
N MET A 307 20.57 -1.79 -3.34
CA MET A 307 19.84 -2.39 -2.22
C MET A 307 18.46 -2.90 -2.65
N VAL A 308 17.76 -2.16 -3.50
CA VAL A 308 16.42 -2.56 -4.01
C VAL A 308 16.51 -3.89 -4.75
N GLY A 309 17.52 -4.07 -5.60
CA GLY A 309 17.76 -5.33 -6.31
C GLY A 309 18.03 -6.49 -5.37
N LYS A 310 18.86 -6.29 -4.34
CA LYS A 310 19.19 -7.34 -3.35
C LYS A 310 17.94 -7.77 -2.56
N ILE A 311 17.10 -6.82 -2.14
CA ILE A 311 15.85 -7.12 -1.43
C ILE A 311 14.84 -7.77 -2.38
N ASN A 312 14.83 -7.38 -3.67
CA ASN A 312 14.02 -8.06 -4.68
C ASN A 312 14.38 -9.54 -4.81
N GLU A 313 15.67 -9.90 -4.80
CA GLU A 313 16.09 -11.30 -4.82
C GLU A 313 15.58 -12.09 -3.60
N MET A 314 15.52 -11.47 -2.41
CA MET A 314 14.93 -12.12 -1.22
C MET A 314 13.43 -12.39 -1.43
N PHE A 315 12.69 -11.42 -1.97
CA PHE A 315 11.28 -11.58 -2.29
C PHE A 315 11.06 -12.63 -3.38
N LYS A 316 11.85 -12.57 -4.45
CA LYS A 316 11.79 -13.50 -5.58
C LYS A 316 12.05 -14.95 -5.15
N ALA A 317 12.98 -15.17 -4.22
CA ALA A 317 13.24 -16.49 -3.66
C ALA A 317 12.02 -17.08 -2.93
N LYS A 318 11.12 -16.26 -2.40
CA LYS A 318 9.90 -16.69 -1.71
C LYS A 318 8.66 -16.77 -2.62
N SER A 319 8.56 -15.83 -3.55
CA SER A 319 7.37 -15.64 -4.39
C SER A 319 7.48 -16.23 -5.79
N GLY A 320 8.70 -16.47 -6.27
CA GLY A 320 8.99 -16.80 -7.67
C GLY A 320 8.83 -15.61 -8.64
N LYS A 321 8.61 -14.38 -8.13
CA LYS A 321 8.32 -13.19 -8.91
C LYS A 321 9.16 -12.01 -8.43
N ASP A 322 9.38 -11.03 -9.29
CA ASP A 322 9.94 -9.74 -8.90
C ASP A 322 8.89 -8.88 -8.17
N PHE A 323 9.36 -7.93 -7.34
CA PHE A 323 8.48 -6.92 -6.78
C PHE A 323 7.73 -6.17 -7.87
N ASN A 324 6.45 -5.96 -7.64
CA ASN A 324 5.61 -5.04 -8.39
C ASN A 324 5.20 -3.84 -7.53
N ASP A 325 4.32 -2.97 -8.05
CA ASP A 325 3.82 -1.79 -7.35
C ASP A 325 3.16 -2.14 -6.00
N TYR A 326 2.42 -3.24 -5.90
CA TYR A 326 1.75 -3.64 -4.67
C TYR A 326 2.69 -4.29 -3.66
N SER A 327 3.42 -5.32 -4.08
CA SER A 327 4.28 -6.08 -3.17
C SER A 327 5.38 -5.21 -2.55
N SER A 328 5.87 -4.19 -3.26
CA SER A 328 6.83 -3.23 -2.73
C SER A 328 6.21 -2.32 -1.65
N ARG A 329 4.98 -1.84 -1.84
CA ARG A 329 4.25 -1.05 -0.83
C ARG A 329 3.92 -1.88 0.41
N GLN A 330 3.52 -3.14 0.21
CA GLN A 330 3.23 -4.09 1.29
C GLN A 330 4.47 -4.37 2.13
N PHE A 331 5.60 -4.64 1.48
CA PHE A 331 6.90 -4.77 2.15
C PHE A 331 7.22 -3.52 2.99
N MET A 332 7.12 -2.32 2.39
CA MET A 332 7.39 -1.06 3.10
C MET A 332 6.37 -0.79 4.20
N GLY A 333 5.12 -1.19 4.04
CA GLY A 333 4.10 -1.04 5.09
C GLY A 333 4.51 -1.72 6.40
N LEU A 334 5.09 -2.94 6.33
CA LEU A 334 5.60 -3.60 7.53
C LEU A 334 6.85 -2.91 8.09
N ILE A 335 7.78 -2.48 7.24
CA ILE A 335 8.98 -1.76 7.71
C ILE A 335 8.59 -0.49 8.47
N VAL A 336 7.66 0.32 7.92
CA VAL A 336 7.18 1.56 8.55
C VAL A 336 6.48 1.28 9.88
N MET A 337 5.59 0.28 9.93
CA MET A 337 4.88 -0.07 11.17
C MET A 337 5.84 -0.61 12.23
N ALA A 338 6.74 -1.51 11.87
CA ALA A 338 7.70 -2.10 12.79
C ALA A 338 8.71 -1.06 13.32
N ASP A 339 9.14 -0.10 12.48
CA ASP A 339 9.98 1.02 12.89
C ASP A 339 9.25 1.91 13.93
N ALA A 340 7.98 2.21 13.69
CA ALA A 340 7.17 2.97 14.66
C ALA A 340 7.04 2.22 15.99
N ILE A 341 6.76 0.91 15.98
CA ILE A 341 6.69 0.07 17.18
C ILE A 341 8.04 0.05 17.91
N ASN A 342 9.14 -0.07 17.17
CA ASN A 342 10.49 -0.06 17.73
C ASN A 342 10.81 1.28 18.41
N ARG A 343 10.47 2.42 17.78
CA ARG A 343 10.64 3.77 18.37
C ARG A 343 9.72 4.03 19.56
N ALA A 344 8.50 3.51 19.53
CA ALA A 344 7.55 3.57 20.64
C ALA A 344 8.04 2.82 21.88
N LYS A 345 8.93 1.84 21.72
CA LYS A 345 9.41 0.93 22.79
C LYS A 345 8.24 0.31 23.57
N SER A 346 7.13 0.07 22.89
CA SER A 346 5.85 -0.36 23.47
C SER A 346 4.98 -1.05 22.42
N ILE A 347 4.11 -1.95 22.90
CA ILE A 347 3.03 -2.54 22.09
C ILE A 347 1.68 -1.86 22.37
N ASP A 348 1.66 -0.81 23.14
CA ASP A 348 0.47 0.00 23.40
C ASP A 348 0.08 0.81 22.15
N GLY A 349 -1.20 0.74 21.78
CA GLY A 349 -1.68 1.32 20.52
C GLY A 349 -1.51 2.83 20.45
N GLU A 350 -1.71 3.57 21.56
CA GLU A 350 -1.53 5.04 21.56
C GLU A 350 -0.06 5.41 21.38
N LYS A 351 0.87 4.73 22.02
CA LYS A 351 2.30 4.98 21.86
C LYS A 351 2.79 4.66 20.45
N ILE A 352 2.24 3.60 19.83
CA ILE A 352 2.54 3.28 18.43
C ILE A 352 1.97 4.36 17.51
N ARG A 353 0.75 4.84 17.78
CA ARG A 353 0.13 5.95 17.05
C ARG A 353 0.99 7.22 17.11
N GLU A 354 1.44 7.61 18.31
CA GLU A 354 2.35 8.76 18.50
C GLU A 354 3.66 8.59 17.72
N ALA A 355 4.23 7.39 17.73
CA ALA A 355 5.43 7.08 16.96
C ALA A 355 5.19 7.12 15.44
N LEU A 356 3.99 6.71 14.96
CA LEU A 356 3.61 6.87 13.54
C LEU A 356 3.49 8.35 13.17
N VAL A 357 2.80 9.16 13.96
CA VAL A 357 2.70 10.63 13.74
C VAL A 357 4.09 11.28 13.68
N ALA A 358 5.03 10.82 14.51
CA ALA A 358 6.40 11.34 14.54
C ALA A 358 7.33 10.71 13.47
N THR A 359 6.80 9.91 12.54
CA THR A 359 7.61 9.29 11.49
C THR A 359 8.14 10.35 10.52
N ASP A 360 9.45 10.32 10.28
CA ASP A 360 10.15 11.10 9.24
C ASP A 360 11.29 10.23 8.69
N MET A 361 10.96 9.29 7.82
CA MET A 361 11.88 8.31 7.23
C MET A 361 12.32 8.80 5.85
N PRO A 362 13.62 9.11 5.63
CA PRO A 362 14.12 9.53 4.33
C PRO A 362 13.86 8.49 3.23
N GLY A 363 13.66 8.94 2.00
CA GLY A 363 13.37 8.03 0.86
C GLY A 363 14.51 7.06 0.56
N GLU A 364 15.76 7.44 0.84
CA GLU A 364 16.93 6.58 0.69
C GLU A 364 16.89 5.35 1.62
N GLN A 365 16.18 5.45 2.73
CA GLN A 365 15.93 4.36 3.68
C GLN A 365 14.68 3.55 3.34
N THR A 366 14.24 3.60 2.10
CA THR A 366 13.10 2.83 1.58
C THR A 366 13.49 2.11 0.29
N ILE A 367 12.69 1.12 -0.12
CA ILE A 367 12.82 0.56 -1.47
C ILE A 367 11.99 1.33 -2.51
N MET A 368 11.33 2.43 -2.11
CA MET A 368 10.42 3.21 -2.94
C MET A 368 11.10 4.43 -3.55
N PRO A 369 10.61 4.97 -4.68
CA PRO A 369 11.12 6.22 -5.25
C PRO A 369 10.65 7.48 -4.49
N TRP A 370 10.02 7.31 -3.35
CA TRP A 370 9.44 8.38 -2.55
C TRP A 370 10.52 9.32 -2.00
N LYS A 371 10.13 10.58 -1.78
CA LYS A 371 10.97 11.56 -1.12
C LYS A 371 11.20 11.19 0.34
N ARG A 372 10.14 10.75 1.04
CA ARG A 372 10.18 10.26 2.43
C ARG A 372 8.88 9.55 2.80
N VAL A 373 8.85 8.97 4.00
CA VAL A 373 7.60 8.61 4.69
C VAL A 373 7.41 9.57 5.85
N LYS A 374 6.41 10.45 5.73
CA LYS A 374 6.01 11.41 6.76
C LYS A 374 4.51 11.61 6.71
N PHE A 375 3.86 11.44 7.84
CA PHE A 375 2.41 11.57 7.93
C PHE A 375 2.00 13.00 8.28
N ASP A 376 0.95 13.49 7.62
CA ASP A 376 0.26 14.72 7.96
C ASP A 376 -0.73 14.51 9.13
N ASP A 377 -1.47 15.55 9.50
CA ASP A 377 -2.43 15.52 10.59
C ASP A 377 -3.58 14.53 10.39
N MET A 378 -3.80 14.06 9.15
CA MET A 378 -4.79 13.04 8.81
C MET A 378 -4.18 11.63 8.70
N GLY A 379 -2.87 11.47 8.92
CA GLY A 379 -2.17 10.20 8.77
C GLY A 379 -1.79 9.84 7.32
N GLN A 380 -1.82 10.78 6.38
CA GLN A 380 -1.40 10.56 4.99
C GLN A 380 0.07 10.94 4.79
N ASN A 381 0.81 10.08 4.08
CA ASN A 381 2.12 10.43 3.54
C ASN A 381 1.95 11.22 2.23
N ASN A 382 2.14 12.53 2.28
CA ASN A 382 2.08 13.39 1.10
C ASN A 382 3.40 13.49 0.31
N ASP A 383 4.47 12.88 0.82
CA ASP A 383 5.80 12.78 0.17
C ASP A 383 6.00 11.41 -0.55
N ALA A 384 4.93 10.64 -0.71
CA ALA A 384 4.91 9.40 -1.49
C ALA A 384 4.71 9.72 -2.98
N ASP A 385 5.79 10.06 -3.67
CA ASP A 385 5.72 10.49 -5.08
C ASP A 385 5.25 9.37 -6.01
N PRO A 386 4.16 9.58 -6.80
CA PRO A 386 3.75 8.63 -7.83
C PRO A 386 4.70 8.60 -9.02
N VAL A 387 4.70 7.47 -9.71
CA VAL A 387 5.32 7.32 -11.04
C VAL A 387 4.27 6.86 -12.06
N LEU A 388 4.54 7.04 -13.35
CA LEU A 388 3.79 6.37 -14.41
C LEU A 388 4.67 5.31 -15.04
N LEU A 389 4.08 4.15 -15.20
CA LEU A 389 4.69 2.97 -15.75
C LEU A 389 4.05 2.67 -17.10
N GLN A 390 4.84 2.29 -18.09
CA GLN A 390 4.33 1.83 -19.38
C GLN A 390 4.70 0.35 -19.56
N TYR A 391 3.73 -0.45 -20.01
CA TYR A 391 3.96 -1.84 -20.33
C TYR A 391 4.53 -1.97 -21.73
N VAL A 392 5.76 -2.43 -21.83
CA VAL A 392 6.51 -2.55 -23.09
C VAL A 392 7.33 -3.83 -23.08
N GLY A 393 7.15 -4.68 -24.10
CA GLY A 393 7.93 -5.90 -24.27
C GLY A 393 7.83 -6.85 -23.06
N GLY A 394 6.64 -6.97 -22.44
CA GLY A 394 6.40 -7.92 -21.35
C GLY A 394 6.76 -7.39 -19.95
N LYS A 395 7.15 -6.13 -19.81
CA LYS A 395 7.53 -5.53 -18.52
C LYS A 395 7.06 -4.09 -18.37
N PHE A 396 6.91 -3.65 -17.13
CA PHE A 396 6.71 -2.24 -16.81
C PHE A 396 8.03 -1.49 -16.77
N VAL A 397 8.03 -0.28 -17.35
CA VAL A 397 9.15 0.65 -17.31
C VAL A 397 8.66 2.02 -16.86
N THR A 398 9.44 2.71 -16.05
CA THR A 398 9.10 4.08 -15.60
C THR A 398 9.29 5.07 -16.73
N ILE A 399 8.21 5.82 -17.05
CA ILE A 399 8.20 6.83 -18.12
C ILE A 399 7.97 8.26 -17.61
N PHE A 400 7.49 8.43 -16.36
CA PHE A 400 7.22 9.74 -15.76
C PHE A 400 7.26 9.65 -14.20
N PRO A 401 7.68 10.73 -13.51
CA PRO A 401 8.22 12.00 -14.04
C PRO A 401 9.61 11.82 -14.71
N SER A 402 10.03 12.83 -15.49
CA SER A 402 11.27 12.74 -16.29
C SER A 402 12.53 12.41 -15.48
N GLN A 403 12.61 12.84 -14.20
CA GLN A 403 13.74 12.57 -13.31
C GLN A 403 13.82 11.08 -12.92
N ALA A 404 12.67 10.39 -12.85
CA ALA A 404 12.58 8.97 -12.53
C ALA A 404 12.61 8.08 -13.79
N ALA A 405 12.20 8.63 -14.93
CA ALA A 405 12.04 7.88 -16.18
C ALA A 405 13.33 7.19 -16.63
N VAL A 406 13.18 5.95 -17.08
CA VAL A 406 14.23 5.13 -17.71
C VAL A 406 13.98 4.96 -19.22
N ALA A 407 12.78 5.31 -19.69
CA ALA A 407 12.40 5.25 -21.09
C ALA A 407 11.54 6.46 -21.49
N LYS A 408 11.54 6.79 -22.78
CA LYS A 408 10.58 7.75 -23.34
C LYS A 408 9.23 7.08 -23.52
N PRO A 409 8.11 7.77 -23.23
CA PRO A 409 6.79 7.22 -23.45
C PRO A 409 6.53 6.92 -24.93
N ILE A 410 5.90 5.79 -25.20
CA ILE A 410 5.32 5.47 -26.51
C ILE A 410 3.91 6.06 -26.51
N TRP A 411 3.67 7.03 -27.40
CA TRP A 411 2.40 7.73 -27.51
C TRP A 411 2.06 8.04 -28.97
N PRO A 412 0.85 7.73 -29.46
CA PRO A 412 -0.20 6.95 -28.81
C PRO A 412 0.17 5.48 -28.66
N MET A 413 -0.71 4.66 -28.05
CA MET A 413 -0.55 3.19 -28.03
C MET A 413 -0.47 2.65 -29.47
N LYS A 414 0.35 1.60 -29.66
CA LYS A 414 0.51 0.94 -30.97
C LYS A 414 -0.69 0.10 -31.36
#